data_18df98f78df77e14d1b614130c0f7a13
#
_entry.id   18df98f78df77e14d1b614130c0f7a13
#
_cell.length_a   1.000
_cell.length_b   1.000
_cell.length_c   1.000
_cell.angle_alpha   90.00
_cell.angle_beta   90.00
_cell.angle_gamma   90.00
#
_symmetry.space_group_name_H-M   'P 1'
#
loop_
_entity.id
_entity.type
_entity.pdbx_description
1 polymer ?
#
loop_
_entity_poly.entity_id
_entity_poly.type
_entity_poly.pdbx_seq_one_letter_code
_entity_poly.pdbx_strand_id
1 'polypeptide(L)'
;TVAKVVTYKMEHPEVEVINTITPIREEAEITSNTCVKVVTNGQDDGIYLSRSPIPYPKKGQDITYMKHLGLYGLSRKALLFFASAERTKLEQIEDIEMLRFVENHVNIKFVTVDSATIAVDRPEDIARVEAAMKKKLEQ
;
A
#
# COMPACT_ATOMS: atom_id res chain seq x y z
N THR A 1 -0.42 13.08 3.38
CA THR A 1 0.10 11.67 3.32
C THR A 1 1.61 11.65 3.58
N VAL A 2 2.43 12.38 2.78
CA VAL A 2 3.90 12.42 2.94
C VAL A 2 4.30 12.86 4.37
N ALA A 3 3.73 13.94 4.89
CA ALA A 3 4.02 14.41 6.24
C ALA A 3 3.81 13.31 7.30
N LYS A 4 2.75 12.51 7.19
CA LYS A 4 2.48 11.41 8.12
C LYS A 4 3.56 10.34 8.11
N VAL A 5 4.09 9.98 6.92
CA VAL A 5 5.22 9.03 6.81
C VAL A 5 6.50 9.60 7.41
N VAL A 6 6.78 10.89 7.14
CA VAL A 6 7.95 11.58 7.69
C VAL A 6 7.87 11.65 9.22
N THR A 7 6.74 12.10 9.75
CA THR A 7 6.52 12.15 11.22
C THR A 7 6.69 10.77 11.83
N TYR A 8 6.04 9.75 11.27
CA TYR A 8 6.16 8.37 11.77
C TYR A 8 7.62 7.90 11.79
N LYS A 9 8.38 8.18 10.71
CA LYS A 9 9.81 7.80 10.64
C LYS A 9 10.66 8.56 11.66
N MET A 10 10.34 9.80 11.98
CA MET A 10 11.04 10.58 12.99
C MET A 10 10.77 10.05 14.41
N GLU A 11 9.54 9.60 14.67
CA GLU A 11 9.14 9.01 15.95
C GLU A 11 9.64 7.56 16.10
N HIS A 12 9.84 6.85 15.00
CA HIS A 12 10.26 5.45 14.94
C HIS A 12 11.51 5.27 14.06
N PRO A 13 12.67 5.78 14.50
CA PRO A 13 13.89 5.73 13.69
C PRO A 13 14.40 4.30 13.42
N GLU A 14 14.00 3.30 14.25
CA GLU A 14 14.32 1.88 14.09
C GLU A 14 13.57 1.21 12.93
N VAL A 15 12.41 1.74 12.52
CA VAL A 15 11.63 1.17 11.41
C VAL A 15 12.32 1.42 10.09
N GLU A 16 12.68 0.34 9.38
CA GLU A 16 13.46 0.43 8.14
C GLU A 16 12.61 0.63 6.91
N VAL A 17 11.41 0.02 6.88
CA VAL A 17 10.49 0.08 5.73
C VAL A 17 9.12 0.54 6.23
N ILE A 18 8.65 1.64 5.67
CA ILE A 18 7.31 2.18 5.90
C ILE A 18 6.58 2.20 4.56
N ASN A 19 5.34 1.77 4.57
CA ASN A 19 4.45 1.93 3.45
C ASN A 19 3.10 2.50 3.91
N THR A 20 2.33 3.06 3.02
CA THR A 20 1.03 3.63 3.34
C THR A 20 -0.10 2.78 2.79
N ILE A 21 -1.16 2.67 3.59
CA ILE A 21 -2.41 2.00 3.21
C ILE A 21 -3.60 2.92 3.48
N THR A 22 -4.68 2.65 2.77
CA THR A 22 -5.97 3.33 2.98
C THR A 22 -7.11 2.33 2.83
N PRO A 23 -8.25 2.51 3.55
CA PRO A 23 -9.41 1.67 3.34
C PRO A 23 -9.93 1.75 1.90
N ILE A 24 -10.30 0.61 1.34
CA ILE A 24 -11.04 0.54 0.08
C ILE A 24 -12.48 0.97 0.34
N ARG A 25 -12.99 1.93 -0.42
CA ARG A 25 -14.35 2.45 -0.33
C ARG A 25 -15.24 2.04 -1.49
N GLU A 26 -14.63 1.74 -2.63
CA GLU A 26 -15.33 1.32 -3.85
C GLU A 26 -15.23 -0.20 -3.99
N GLU A 27 -16.36 -0.88 -4.03
CA GLU A 27 -16.41 -2.35 -4.14
C GLU A 27 -15.67 -2.86 -5.36
N ALA A 28 -15.71 -2.12 -6.47
CA ALA A 28 -14.99 -2.45 -7.69
C ALA A 28 -13.46 -2.53 -7.51
N GLU A 29 -12.90 -1.80 -6.54
CA GLU A 29 -11.46 -1.85 -6.25
C GLU A 29 -11.05 -3.17 -5.56
N ILE A 30 -11.98 -3.82 -4.83
CA ILE A 30 -11.70 -5.08 -4.13
C ILE A 30 -11.31 -6.17 -5.14
N THR A 31 -12.03 -6.26 -6.24
CA THR A 31 -11.81 -7.27 -7.29
C THR A 31 -10.84 -6.82 -8.39
N SER A 32 -10.46 -5.54 -8.40
CA SER A 32 -9.53 -5.01 -9.38
C SER A 32 -8.12 -5.55 -9.19
N ASN A 33 -7.49 -6.03 -10.25
CA ASN A 33 -6.10 -6.49 -10.26
C ASN A 33 -5.08 -5.34 -10.31
N THR A 34 -5.52 -4.11 -10.57
CA THR A 34 -4.66 -2.91 -10.47
C THR A 34 -4.59 -2.38 -9.03
N CYS A 35 -5.56 -2.74 -8.18
CA CYS A 35 -5.59 -2.38 -6.78
C CYS A 35 -4.93 -3.49 -5.94
N VAL A 36 -3.82 -3.20 -5.30
CA VAL A 36 -3.11 -4.14 -4.42
C VAL A 36 -3.73 -4.11 -3.03
N LYS A 37 -4.21 -5.26 -2.55
CA LYS A 37 -4.75 -5.42 -1.20
C LYS A 37 -3.65 -5.80 -0.22
N VAL A 38 -3.78 -5.34 1.01
CA VAL A 38 -2.79 -5.54 2.08
C VAL A 38 -3.44 -6.17 3.30
N VAL A 39 -2.76 -7.15 3.86
CA VAL A 39 -3.10 -7.72 5.18
C VAL A 39 -1.98 -7.40 6.15
N THR A 40 -2.35 -6.86 7.30
CA THR A 40 -1.44 -6.56 8.39
C THR A 40 -1.81 -7.34 9.63
N ASN A 41 -0.86 -7.47 10.57
CA ASN A 41 -1.14 -7.96 11.92
C ASN A 41 -1.74 -6.85 12.80
N GLY A 42 -2.02 -7.17 14.05
CA GLY A 42 -2.56 -6.20 15.03
C GLY A 42 -1.60 -5.08 15.44
N GLN A 43 -0.39 -5.07 14.92
CA GLN A 43 0.64 -4.05 15.14
C GLN A 43 0.95 -3.26 13.86
N ASP A 44 0.13 -3.38 12.84
CA ASP A 44 0.32 -2.78 11.50
C ASP A 44 1.58 -3.26 10.76
N ASP A 45 2.12 -4.42 11.11
CA ASP A 45 3.18 -5.04 10.35
C ASP A 45 2.60 -5.84 9.18
N GLY A 46 3.23 -5.75 8.02
CA GLY A 46 2.77 -6.41 6.82
C GLY A 46 2.89 -7.93 6.89
N ILE A 47 1.77 -8.60 6.64
CA ILE A 47 1.72 -10.07 6.50
C ILE A 47 1.87 -10.44 5.02
N TYR A 48 1.03 -9.84 4.16
CA TYR A 48 1.04 -10.13 2.73
C TYR A 48 0.37 -9.01 1.92
N LEU A 49 0.79 -8.90 0.66
CA LEU A 49 0.21 -8.02 -0.34
C LEU A 49 -0.20 -8.86 -1.55
N SER A 50 -1.38 -8.60 -2.12
CA SER A 50 -1.86 -9.32 -3.29
C SER A 50 -2.78 -8.49 -4.17
N ARG A 51 -2.79 -8.80 -5.45
CA ARG A 51 -3.79 -8.29 -6.39
C ARG A 51 -5.13 -8.99 -6.22
N SER A 52 -5.15 -10.21 -5.63
CA SER A 52 -6.37 -10.91 -5.25
C SER A 52 -7.04 -10.27 -4.06
N PRO A 53 -8.38 -10.39 -3.91
CA PRO A 53 -9.07 -9.98 -2.68
C PRO A 53 -8.59 -10.80 -1.49
N ILE A 54 -7.87 -10.17 -0.56
CA ILE A 54 -7.40 -10.75 0.70
C ILE A 54 -7.72 -9.80 1.86
N PRO A 55 -8.09 -10.35 3.07
CA PRO A 55 -8.37 -11.75 3.38
C PRO A 55 -9.73 -12.21 2.83
N TYR A 56 -9.97 -13.52 2.74
CA TYR A 56 -11.26 -14.08 2.32
C TYR A 56 -12.21 -14.24 3.52
N PRO A 57 -13.37 -13.56 3.54
CA PRO A 57 -14.32 -13.63 4.64
C PRO A 57 -15.20 -14.89 4.55
N LYS A 58 -14.65 -16.06 4.89
CA LYS A 58 -15.31 -17.37 4.71
C LYS A 58 -16.70 -17.46 5.35
N LYS A 59 -16.91 -16.76 6.47
CA LYS A 59 -18.20 -16.78 7.20
C LYS A 59 -19.07 -15.55 6.89
N GLY A 60 -18.75 -14.79 5.84
CA GLY A 60 -19.48 -13.58 5.47
C GLY A 60 -19.33 -12.42 6.47
N GLN A 61 -18.20 -12.39 7.23
CA GLN A 61 -17.92 -11.27 8.10
C GLN A 61 -17.78 -9.99 7.27
N ASP A 62 -18.29 -8.90 7.81
CA ASP A 62 -18.02 -7.58 7.29
C ASP A 62 -16.56 -7.20 7.59
N ILE A 63 -15.79 -6.96 6.53
CA ILE A 63 -14.38 -6.60 6.62
C ILE A 63 -14.07 -5.34 5.83
N THR A 64 -13.18 -4.54 6.34
CA THR A 64 -12.62 -3.41 5.60
C THR A 64 -11.36 -3.85 4.89
N TYR A 65 -11.41 -3.92 3.55
CA TYR A 65 -10.22 -4.16 2.76
C TYR A 65 -9.31 -2.92 2.76
N MET A 66 -8.02 -3.16 2.91
CA MET A 66 -7.00 -2.11 2.84
C MET A 66 -6.26 -2.18 1.50
N LYS A 67 -6.07 -1.04 0.86
CA LYS A 67 -5.24 -0.94 -0.36
C LYS A 67 -3.93 -0.25 -0.09
N HIS A 68 -2.92 -0.76 -0.75
CA HIS A 68 -1.58 -0.21 -0.84
C HIS A 68 -1.59 1.13 -1.60
N LEU A 69 -0.82 2.08 -1.09
CA LEU A 69 -0.51 3.31 -1.80
C LEU A 69 0.99 3.32 -2.14
N GLY A 70 1.33 3.80 -3.33
CA GLY A 70 2.71 3.84 -3.85
C GLY A 70 3.59 4.89 -3.18
N LEU A 71 3.50 5.05 -1.86
CA LEU A 71 4.34 5.93 -1.08
C LEU A 71 5.13 5.13 -0.04
N TYR A 72 6.44 5.16 -0.17
CA TYR A 72 7.38 4.43 0.67
C TYR A 72 8.26 5.35 1.48
N GLY A 73 8.53 4.95 2.73
CA GLY A 73 9.61 5.49 3.56
C GLY A 73 10.66 4.41 3.78
N LEU A 74 11.83 4.54 3.18
CA LEU A 74 12.91 3.57 3.30
C LEU A 74 14.08 4.16 4.08
N SER A 75 14.64 3.40 5.03
CA SER A 75 15.95 3.70 5.56
C SER A 75 17.01 3.52 4.48
N ARG A 76 18.18 4.13 4.67
CA ARG A 76 19.33 3.89 3.76
C ARG A 76 19.67 2.40 3.64
N LYS A 77 19.59 1.66 4.75
CA LYS A 77 19.84 0.21 4.79
C LYS A 77 18.82 -0.56 3.94
N ALA A 78 17.52 -0.27 4.12
CA ALA A 78 16.46 -0.88 3.34
C ALA A 78 16.57 -0.56 1.84
N LEU A 79 16.93 0.68 1.51
CA LEU A 79 17.12 1.10 0.12
C LEU A 79 18.29 0.36 -0.55
N LEU A 80 19.43 0.24 0.15
CA LEU A 80 20.60 -0.51 -0.36
C LEU A 80 20.28 -2.00 -0.50
N PHE A 81 19.58 -2.59 0.48
CA PHE A 81 19.09 -3.96 0.39
C PHE A 81 18.22 -4.14 -0.87
N PHE A 82 17.21 -3.30 -1.04
CA PHE A 82 16.30 -3.37 -2.18
C PHE A 82 17.03 -3.27 -3.53
N ALA A 83 18.01 -2.37 -3.62
CA ALA A 83 18.79 -2.16 -4.84
C ALA A 83 19.71 -3.34 -5.19
N SER A 84 20.16 -4.12 -4.21
CA SER A 84 21.10 -5.25 -4.40
C SER A 84 20.42 -6.61 -4.41
N ALA A 85 19.24 -6.75 -3.81
CA ALA A 85 18.52 -8.01 -3.73
C ALA A 85 17.88 -8.38 -5.09
N GLU A 86 17.97 -9.65 -5.45
CA GLU A 86 17.27 -10.17 -6.62
C GLU A 86 15.74 -10.15 -6.42
N ARG A 87 15.01 -10.05 -7.52
CA ARG A 87 13.55 -10.15 -7.49
C ARG A 87 13.13 -11.54 -7.00
N THR A 88 12.28 -11.55 -5.99
CA THR A 88 11.80 -12.78 -5.37
C THR A 88 10.65 -13.42 -6.15
N LYS A 89 10.30 -14.65 -5.80
CA LYS A 89 9.28 -15.42 -6.52
C LYS A 89 7.90 -14.78 -6.45
N LEU A 90 7.45 -14.38 -5.26
CA LEU A 90 6.13 -13.77 -5.09
C LEU A 90 6.10 -12.36 -5.68
N GLU A 91 7.18 -11.60 -5.58
CA GLU A 91 7.31 -10.32 -6.26
C GLU A 91 7.11 -10.46 -7.77
N GLN A 92 7.71 -11.48 -8.40
CA GLN A 92 7.57 -11.72 -9.84
C GLN A 92 6.17 -12.17 -10.24
N ILE A 93 5.49 -12.95 -9.39
CA ILE A 93 4.14 -13.48 -9.65
C ILE A 93 3.09 -12.38 -9.53
N GLU A 94 3.14 -11.62 -8.44
CA GLU A 94 2.16 -10.56 -8.14
C GLU A 94 2.52 -9.21 -8.80
N ASP A 95 3.77 -9.06 -9.24
CA ASP A 95 4.36 -7.79 -9.70
C ASP A 95 4.18 -6.67 -8.65
N ILE A 96 4.62 -6.98 -7.42
CA ILE A 96 4.55 -6.10 -6.24
C ILE A 96 5.91 -6.09 -5.57
N GLU A 97 6.66 -4.98 -5.68
CA GLU A 97 8.04 -4.88 -5.20
C GLU A 97 8.17 -5.06 -3.68
N MET A 98 7.15 -4.68 -2.91
CA MET A 98 7.15 -4.83 -1.45
C MET A 98 7.25 -6.29 -1.01
N LEU A 99 6.85 -7.24 -1.84
CA LEU A 99 6.99 -8.67 -1.55
C LEU A 99 8.45 -9.11 -1.44
N ARG A 100 9.40 -8.39 -2.07
CA ARG A 100 10.84 -8.63 -1.89
C ARG A 100 11.27 -8.47 -0.43
N PHE A 101 10.71 -7.48 0.27
CA PHE A 101 10.95 -7.33 1.71
C PHE A 101 10.31 -8.47 2.50
N VAL A 102 9.05 -8.80 2.22
CA VAL A 102 8.30 -9.86 2.93
C VAL A 102 9.02 -11.21 2.81
N GLU A 103 9.41 -11.61 1.60
CA GLU A 103 10.07 -12.90 1.36
C GLU A 103 11.48 -12.96 1.97
N ASN A 104 12.13 -11.82 2.20
CA ASN A 104 13.43 -11.72 2.88
C ASN A 104 13.30 -11.41 4.38
N HIS A 105 12.11 -11.54 4.96
CA HIS A 105 11.85 -11.33 6.39
C HIS A 105 12.19 -9.90 6.87
N VAL A 106 12.16 -8.93 5.97
CA VAL A 106 12.28 -7.53 6.33
C VAL A 106 10.89 -7.00 6.63
N ASN A 107 10.69 -6.55 7.87
CA ASN A 107 9.38 -6.05 8.30
C ASN A 107 8.99 -4.77 7.57
N ILE A 108 7.74 -4.70 7.13
CA ILE A 108 7.14 -3.49 6.55
C ILE A 108 6.11 -2.96 7.55
N LYS A 109 6.32 -1.75 8.03
CA LYS A 109 5.33 -1.06 8.84
C LYS A 109 4.34 -0.31 7.95
N PHE A 110 3.06 -0.57 8.11
CA PHE A 110 2.01 0.10 7.38
C PHE A 110 1.41 1.26 8.16
N VAL A 111 1.38 2.43 7.56
CA VAL A 111 0.76 3.64 8.13
C VAL A 111 -0.56 3.89 7.41
N THR A 112 -1.66 3.77 8.14
CA THR A 112 -2.98 4.06 7.60
C THR A 112 -3.13 5.57 7.39
N VAL A 113 -3.52 5.94 6.18
CA VAL A 113 -3.84 7.32 5.83
C VAL A 113 -5.27 7.41 5.30
N ASP A 114 -5.97 8.48 5.63
CA ASP A 114 -7.24 8.78 4.99
C ASP A 114 -6.95 9.53 3.69
N SER A 115 -6.86 8.77 2.62
CA SER A 115 -6.55 9.31 1.31
C SER A 115 -7.68 8.99 0.35
N ALA A 116 -8.36 10.04 -0.07
CA ALA A 116 -9.30 9.99 -1.20
C ALA A 116 -8.53 10.12 -2.54
N THR A 117 -7.25 9.69 -2.59
CA THR A 117 -6.48 9.77 -3.82
C THR A 117 -6.97 8.74 -4.82
N ILE A 118 -7.30 9.23 -6.01
CA ILE A 118 -7.56 8.41 -7.19
C ILE A 118 -6.22 8.23 -7.87
N ALA A 119 -5.78 6.98 -8.06
CA ALA A 119 -4.59 6.69 -8.84
C ALA A 119 -4.81 7.05 -10.31
N VAL A 120 -3.75 7.46 -10.99
CA VAL A 120 -3.74 7.67 -12.44
C VAL A 120 -2.86 6.58 -13.05
N ASP A 121 -3.47 5.42 -13.28
CA ASP A 121 -2.79 4.27 -13.88
C ASP A 121 -3.08 4.15 -15.38
N ARG A 122 -4.17 4.79 -15.83
CA ARG A 122 -4.64 4.75 -17.22
C ARG A 122 -5.07 6.15 -17.69
N PRO A 123 -5.04 6.42 -19.00
CA PRO A 123 -5.48 7.70 -19.55
C PRO A 123 -6.91 8.10 -19.15
N GLU A 124 -7.82 7.13 -19.02
CA GLU A 124 -9.22 7.37 -18.59
C GLU A 124 -9.34 7.85 -17.14
N ASP A 125 -8.34 7.61 -16.29
CA ASP A 125 -8.36 8.07 -14.89
C ASP A 125 -8.16 9.59 -14.78
N ILE A 126 -7.55 10.21 -15.79
CA ILE A 126 -7.23 11.65 -15.80
C ILE A 126 -8.51 12.48 -15.59
N ALA A 127 -9.57 12.19 -16.34
CA ALA A 127 -10.83 12.93 -16.23
C ALA A 127 -11.46 12.81 -14.84
N ARG A 128 -11.35 11.64 -14.19
CA ARG A 128 -11.85 11.40 -12.82
C ARG A 128 -11.05 12.19 -11.80
N VAL A 129 -9.73 12.23 -11.96
CA VAL A 129 -8.85 12.99 -11.06
C VAL A 129 -9.07 14.48 -11.21
N GLU A 130 -9.16 15.00 -12.43
CA GLU A 130 -9.46 16.42 -12.67
C GLU A 130 -10.79 16.84 -12.04
N ALA A 131 -11.85 16.04 -12.19
CA ALA A 131 -13.15 16.31 -11.58
C ALA A 131 -13.07 16.33 -10.05
N ALA A 132 -12.34 15.37 -9.45
CA ALA A 132 -12.15 15.30 -8.01
C ALA A 132 -11.32 16.47 -7.48
N MET A 133 -10.28 16.90 -8.21
CA MET A 133 -9.46 18.06 -7.83
C MET A 133 -10.25 19.38 -7.90
N LYS A 134 -11.04 19.59 -8.96
CA LYS A 134 -11.92 20.77 -9.07
C LYS A 134 -12.86 20.88 -7.88
N LYS A 135 -13.53 19.77 -7.53
CA LYS A 135 -14.46 19.73 -6.39
C LYS A 135 -13.78 20.03 -5.04
N LYS A 136 -12.49 19.73 -4.92
CA LYS A 136 -11.71 19.98 -3.70
C LYS A 136 -11.18 21.41 -3.59
N LEU A 137 -11.06 22.11 -4.72
CA LEU A 137 -10.65 23.52 -4.77
C LEU A 137 -11.82 24.49 -4.54
N GLU A 138 -13.06 24.00 -4.66
CA GLU A 138 -14.30 24.76 -4.45
C GLU A 138 -14.81 24.68 -2.99
N GLN A 139 -14.13 23.93 -2.12
CA GLN A 139 -14.39 23.79 -0.67
C GLN A 139 -13.39 24.59 0.17
#